data_a90a471405951fb363673aadf136aaf2
#
_entry.id   a90a471405951fb363673aadf136aaf2
#
_cell.length_a   1.000
_cell.length_b   1.000
_cell.length_c   1.000
_cell.angle_alpha   90.00
_cell.angle_beta   90.00
_cell.angle_gamma   90.00
#
_symmetry.space_group_name_H-M   'P 1'
#
loop_
_entity.id
_entity.type
_entity.pdbx_description
1 polymer ?
#
loop_
_entity_poly.entity_id
_entity_poly.type
_entity_poly.pdbx_seq_one_letter_code
_entity_poly.pdbx_strand_id
1 'polypeptide(L)'
;GNYVGALRNWKLLQSDDKFCYYCVANMHALTVRQDPKLLLERSFGMAALLIACGVDPTTSPVFIQSDVHQHAEMNWVLACNTYMGELNRMTQFKDKSAKHADNINAGLYTYPVLMAGDILLYQADLVPVGNDQKQHVEITRDIAARFNNAYGETFKLPEPYIPKVGGRVMSLTDPEKKMSKSDTNPNSYISILDEPAVITKKFKRAVTDSEGRIAYEQGRPGMNNLLSIYSAMTGKTIEQTVAEFEGCGYGTLKTAVADAVIAEIEPVQTEYRRILADKAELERITKDGA
;
A
#
# COMPACT_ATOMS: atom_id res chain seq x y z
N GLY A 1 -5.69 -6.83 1.00
CA GLY A 1 -5.88 -5.41 1.31
C GLY A 1 -5.06 -4.52 0.39
N ASN A 2 -3.75 -4.40 0.63
CA ASN A 2 -2.87 -3.47 -0.11
C ASN A 2 -2.81 -3.73 -1.62
N TYR A 3 -2.88 -4.98 -2.06
CA TYR A 3 -2.90 -5.31 -3.48
C TYR A 3 -4.13 -4.71 -4.17
N VAL A 4 -5.32 -5.02 -3.69
CA VAL A 4 -6.59 -4.54 -4.27
C VAL A 4 -6.75 -3.02 -4.11
N GLY A 5 -6.33 -2.49 -2.98
CA GLY A 5 -6.50 -1.07 -2.65
C GLY A 5 -5.45 -0.13 -3.27
N ALA A 6 -4.29 -0.65 -3.64
CA ALA A 6 -3.17 0.16 -4.12
C ALA A 6 -2.45 -0.45 -5.33
N LEU A 7 -1.67 -1.53 -5.15
CA LEU A 7 -0.72 -2.02 -6.16
C LEU A 7 -1.39 -2.31 -7.51
N ARG A 8 -2.53 -3.00 -7.51
CA ARG A 8 -3.31 -3.30 -8.72
C ARG A 8 -3.73 -2.03 -9.48
N ASN A 9 -4.07 -0.97 -8.74
CA ASN A 9 -4.54 0.28 -9.31
C ASN A 9 -3.40 1.15 -9.84
N TRP A 10 -2.17 0.99 -9.36
CA TRP A 10 -1.02 1.78 -9.80
C TRP A 10 -0.67 1.55 -11.27
N LYS A 11 -0.85 0.32 -11.76
CA LYS A 11 -0.76 0.04 -13.19
C LYS A 11 -1.71 0.90 -14.02
N LEU A 12 -2.93 1.16 -13.50
CA LEU A 12 -3.95 1.94 -14.20
C LEU A 12 -3.69 3.45 -14.18
N LEU A 13 -2.78 3.92 -13.32
CA LEU A 13 -2.37 5.33 -13.27
C LEU A 13 -1.31 5.65 -14.32
N GLN A 14 -0.62 4.65 -14.85
CA GLN A 14 0.33 4.83 -15.96
C GLN A 14 -0.45 5.02 -17.25
N SER A 15 -0.50 6.23 -17.76
CA SER A 15 -1.18 6.60 -19.00
C SER A 15 -0.35 7.67 -19.73
N ASP A 16 -0.54 7.80 -21.02
CA ASP A 16 0.26 8.69 -21.88
C ASP A 16 0.23 10.17 -21.43
N ASP A 17 -0.78 10.56 -20.65
CA ASP A 17 -0.93 11.91 -20.10
C ASP A 17 -0.34 12.06 -18.68
N LYS A 18 0.24 11.01 -18.11
CA LYS A 18 0.78 11.00 -16.74
C LYS A 18 2.18 10.43 -16.67
N PHE A 19 3.08 11.17 -16.07
CA PHE A 19 4.40 10.68 -15.71
C PHE A 19 4.39 10.25 -14.24
N CYS A 20 4.63 8.95 -13.99
CA CYS A 20 4.55 8.37 -12.66
C CYS A 20 5.95 8.05 -12.11
N TYR A 21 6.17 8.36 -10.82
CA TYR A 21 7.37 7.98 -10.08
C TYR A 21 7.01 6.94 -9.03
N TYR A 22 7.77 5.86 -8.96
CA TYR A 22 7.58 4.79 -7.97
C TYR A 22 8.80 4.67 -7.05
N CYS A 23 8.70 5.32 -5.91
CA CYS A 23 9.76 5.36 -4.91
C CYS A 23 9.58 4.28 -3.86
N VAL A 24 10.59 3.43 -3.67
CA VAL A 24 10.66 2.49 -2.54
C VAL A 24 11.19 3.23 -1.32
N ALA A 25 10.31 3.59 -0.40
CA ALA A 25 10.55 4.47 0.74
C ALA A 25 11.34 3.79 1.89
N ASN A 26 12.59 3.38 1.63
CA ASN A 26 13.42 2.68 2.61
C ASN A 26 13.94 3.58 3.74
N MET A 27 14.07 4.89 3.53
CA MET A 27 14.45 5.84 4.60
C MET A 27 13.33 5.97 5.64
N HIS A 28 12.05 5.95 5.23
CA HIS A 28 10.92 5.93 6.17
C HIS A 28 10.91 4.68 7.04
N ALA A 29 11.43 3.56 6.55
CA ALA A 29 11.51 2.33 7.33
C ALA A 29 12.47 2.46 8.54
N LEU A 30 13.44 3.38 8.50
CA LEU A 30 14.41 3.63 9.59
C LEU A 30 13.76 4.25 10.84
N THR A 31 12.54 4.75 10.77
CA THR A 31 11.78 5.20 11.95
C THR A 31 11.54 4.08 12.96
N VAL A 32 11.69 2.83 12.52
CA VAL A 32 11.72 1.63 13.37
C VAL A 32 13.06 0.93 13.14
N ARG A 33 13.64 0.33 14.17
CA ARG A 33 14.91 -0.40 14.04
C ARG A 33 14.81 -1.49 12.98
N GLN A 34 15.77 -1.50 12.06
CA GLN A 34 15.86 -2.46 10.95
C GLN A 34 17.16 -3.26 11.02
N ASP A 35 17.11 -4.52 10.61
CA ASP A 35 18.31 -5.24 10.20
C ASP A 35 18.74 -4.73 8.82
N PRO A 36 20.00 -4.29 8.64
CA PRO A 36 20.44 -3.67 7.38
C PRO A 36 20.33 -4.60 6.17
N LYS A 37 20.61 -5.90 6.35
CA LYS A 37 20.51 -6.89 5.26
C LYS A 37 19.07 -7.10 4.85
N LEU A 38 18.19 -7.26 5.84
CA LEU A 38 16.75 -7.41 5.59
C LEU A 38 16.14 -6.15 4.97
N LEU A 39 16.59 -4.95 5.37
CA LEU A 39 16.10 -3.71 4.78
C LEU A 39 16.46 -3.64 3.30
N LEU A 40 17.70 -3.99 2.94
CA LEU A 40 18.15 -4.03 1.54
C LEU A 40 17.35 -5.05 0.73
N GLU A 41 17.24 -6.29 1.22
CA GLU A 41 16.45 -7.34 0.57
C GLU A 41 14.99 -6.95 0.36
N ARG A 42 14.37 -6.34 1.37
CA ARG A 42 12.98 -5.86 1.31
C ARG A 42 12.81 -4.69 0.34
N SER A 43 13.81 -3.83 0.22
CA SER A 43 13.78 -2.71 -0.73
C SER A 43 13.78 -3.22 -2.17
N PHE A 44 14.68 -4.13 -2.52
CA PHE A 44 14.68 -4.78 -3.83
C PHE A 44 13.45 -5.66 -4.05
N GLY A 45 13.01 -6.39 -3.02
CA GLY A 45 11.76 -7.15 -3.09
C GLY A 45 10.54 -6.26 -3.37
N MET A 46 10.50 -5.06 -2.80
CA MET A 46 9.41 -4.12 -3.09
C MET A 46 9.49 -3.56 -4.50
N ALA A 47 10.67 -3.20 -5.00
CA ALA A 47 10.87 -2.77 -6.39
C ALA A 47 10.44 -3.87 -7.38
N ALA A 48 10.87 -5.11 -7.15
CA ALA A 48 10.45 -6.26 -7.94
C ALA A 48 8.94 -6.49 -7.92
N LEU A 49 8.30 -6.28 -6.75
CA LEU A 49 6.85 -6.43 -6.62
C LEU A 49 6.09 -5.34 -7.37
N LEU A 50 6.57 -4.10 -7.38
CA LEU A 50 5.98 -3.01 -8.17
C LEU A 50 5.97 -3.37 -9.66
N ILE A 51 7.11 -3.80 -10.18
CA ILE A 51 7.25 -4.21 -11.59
C ILE A 51 6.37 -5.43 -11.88
N ALA A 52 6.38 -6.45 -11.02
CA ALA A 52 5.53 -7.63 -11.17
C ALA A 52 4.03 -7.31 -11.15
N CYS A 53 3.62 -6.26 -10.44
CA CYS A 53 2.24 -5.76 -10.45
C CYS A 53 1.90 -4.91 -11.68
N GLY A 54 2.84 -4.74 -12.62
CA GLY A 54 2.64 -4.09 -13.91
C GLY A 54 3.09 -2.64 -13.97
N VAL A 55 3.94 -2.19 -13.05
CA VAL A 55 4.68 -0.93 -13.23
C VAL A 55 5.74 -1.15 -14.30
N ASP A 56 5.70 -0.35 -15.34
CA ASP A 56 6.68 -0.39 -16.44
C ASP A 56 7.84 0.57 -16.14
N PRO A 57 9.04 0.07 -15.78
CA PRO A 57 10.16 0.91 -15.44
C PRO A 57 10.73 1.69 -16.63
N THR A 58 10.34 1.36 -17.87
CA THR A 58 10.79 2.08 -19.07
C THR A 58 10.04 3.40 -19.27
N THR A 59 8.83 3.50 -18.73
CA THR A 59 7.96 4.69 -18.83
C THR A 59 7.77 5.41 -17.50
N SER A 60 7.95 4.69 -16.41
CA SER A 60 7.71 5.16 -15.04
C SER A 60 8.87 4.76 -14.13
N PRO A 61 9.78 5.67 -13.76
CA PRO A 61 10.95 5.34 -12.93
C PRO A 61 10.58 4.59 -11.65
N VAL A 62 11.27 3.48 -11.40
CA VAL A 62 11.20 2.72 -10.15
C VAL A 62 12.56 2.82 -9.47
N PHE A 63 12.62 3.38 -8.28
CA PHE A 63 13.88 3.62 -7.59
C PHE A 63 13.78 3.43 -6.08
N ILE A 64 14.95 3.29 -5.44
CA ILE A 64 15.05 3.22 -3.98
C ILE A 64 15.34 4.63 -3.45
N GLN A 65 14.56 5.11 -2.49
CA GLN A 65 14.62 6.47 -1.96
C GLN A 65 16.02 6.90 -1.55
N SER A 66 16.79 6.02 -0.91
CA SER A 66 18.15 6.33 -0.46
C SER A 66 19.17 6.52 -1.58
N ASP A 67 18.86 6.08 -2.80
CA ASP A 67 19.75 6.24 -3.95
C ASP A 67 19.64 7.67 -4.54
N VAL A 68 18.60 8.42 -4.16
CA VAL A 68 18.41 9.84 -4.47
C VAL A 68 18.60 10.66 -3.19
N HIS A 69 19.84 11.06 -2.91
CA HIS A 69 20.18 11.76 -1.65
C HIS A 69 19.48 13.11 -1.48
N GLN A 70 18.98 13.70 -2.56
CA GLN A 70 18.19 14.93 -2.55
C GLN A 70 16.92 14.83 -1.69
N HIS A 71 16.38 13.63 -1.46
CA HIS A 71 15.29 13.44 -0.51
C HIS A 71 15.68 13.91 0.90
N ALA A 72 16.90 13.56 1.35
CA ALA A 72 17.40 13.99 2.65
C ALA A 72 17.74 15.50 2.69
N GLU A 73 18.28 16.05 1.61
CA GLU A 73 18.57 17.48 1.48
C GLU A 73 17.26 18.29 1.50
N MET A 74 16.26 17.88 0.69
CA MET A 74 14.96 18.52 0.66
C MET A 74 14.26 18.42 2.01
N ASN A 75 14.32 17.25 2.69
CA ASN A 75 13.80 17.11 4.05
C ASN A 75 14.38 18.17 4.99
N TRP A 76 15.70 18.44 4.93
CA TRP A 76 16.30 19.45 5.79
C TRP A 76 15.79 20.86 5.49
N VAL A 77 15.73 21.24 4.20
CA VAL A 77 15.22 22.55 3.78
C VAL A 77 13.78 22.75 4.24
N LEU A 78 12.94 21.73 4.05
CA LEU A 78 11.52 21.79 4.45
C LEU A 78 11.35 21.73 5.97
N ALA A 79 12.22 21.04 6.70
CA ALA A 79 12.19 21.00 8.16
C ALA A 79 12.41 22.40 8.77
N CYS A 80 13.29 23.20 8.16
CA CYS A 80 13.51 24.60 8.56
C CYS A 80 12.28 25.51 8.28
N ASN A 81 11.33 25.03 7.46
CA ASN A 81 10.07 25.70 7.12
C ASN A 81 8.82 25.03 7.73
N THR A 82 9.00 24.08 8.64
CA THR A 82 7.90 23.33 9.28
C THR A 82 7.83 23.68 10.76
N TYR A 83 6.63 23.96 11.27
CA TYR A 83 6.46 24.31 12.68
C TYR A 83 6.21 23.09 13.56
N MET A 84 6.83 23.08 14.74
CA MET A 84 6.65 22.02 15.75
C MET A 84 5.18 21.77 16.08
N GLY A 85 4.35 22.82 16.14
CA GLY A 85 2.91 22.71 16.40
C GLY A 85 2.15 21.94 15.31
N GLU A 86 2.61 21.94 14.07
CA GLU A 86 2.03 21.17 12.97
C GLU A 86 2.35 19.68 13.15
N LEU A 87 3.59 19.35 13.42
CA LEU A 87 4.02 17.97 13.69
C LEU A 87 3.35 17.38 14.94
N ASN A 88 3.14 18.18 15.99
CA ASN A 88 2.42 17.76 17.20
C ASN A 88 0.96 17.35 16.94
N ARG A 89 0.34 17.88 15.89
CA ARG A 89 -1.05 17.55 15.50
C ARG A 89 -1.19 16.30 14.66
N MET A 90 -0.05 15.73 14.17
CA MET A 90 -0.06 14.53 13.33
C MET A 90 -0.61 13.31 14.09
N THR A 91 -1.72 12.76 13.64
CA THR A 91 -2.39 11.61 14.27
C THR A 91 -1.54 10.36 14.22
N GLN A 92 -0.86 10.12 13.11
CA GLN A 92 0.02 8.95 12.92
C GLN A 92 1.20 8.92 13.90
N PHE A 93 1.73 10.07 14.32
CA PHE A 93 2.75 10.11 15.36
C PHE A 93 2.22 9.57 16.69
N LYS A 94 1.02 10.00 17.09
CA LYS A 94 0.37 9.54 18.32
C LYS A 94 0.13 8.04 18.31
N ASP A 95 -0.40 7.51 17.21
CA ASP A 95 -0.70 6.08 17.04
C ASP A 95 0.57 5.21 17.04
N LYS A 96 1.62 5.67 16.35
CA LYS A 96 2.89 4.92 16.26
C LYS A 96 3.68 4.99 17.57
N SER A 97 3.68 6.14 18.26
CA SER A 97 4.33 6.29 19.57
C SER A 97 3.71 5.38 20.62
N ALA A 98 2.39 5.19 20.58
CA ALA A 98 1.71 4.26 21.48
C ALA A 98 2.08 2.79 21.20
N LYS A 99 2.34 2.42 19.94
CA LYS A 99 2.72 1.05 19.52
C LYS A 99 4.19 0.72 19.74
N HIS A 100 5.07 1.72 19.71
CA HIS A 100 6.54 1.59 19.79
C HIS A 100 7.10 2.47 20.89
N ALA A 101 6.51 2.39 22.10
CA ALA A 101 6.86 3.23 23.25
C ALA A 101 8.35 3.13 23.68
N ASP A 102 9.00 2.02 23.35
CA ASP A 102 10.42 1.74 23.60
C ASP A 102 11.38 2.38 22.57
N ASN A 103 10.88 2.91 21.47
CA ASN A 103 11.69 3.48 20.39
C ASN A 103 11.04 4.73 19.77
N ILE A 104 10.66 5.69 20.58
CA ILE A 104 10.21 7.00 20.10
C ILE A 104 11.45 7.85 19.78
N ASN A 105 11.72 7.99 18.48
CA ASN A 105 12.88 8.73 17.99
C ASN A 105 12.48 9.96 17.16
N ALA A 106 13.45 10.86 16.92
CA ALA A 106 13.22 12.09 16.18
C ALA A 106 12.69 11.84 14.75
N GLY A 107 13.17 10.77 14.08
CA GLY A 107 12.69 10.40 12.75
C GLY A 107 11.20 10.04 12.73
N LEU A 108 10.70 9.36 13.79
CA LEU A 108 9.27 9.07 13.92
C LEU A 108 8.44 10.36 14.08
N TYR A 109 9.01 11.41 14.64
CA TYR A 109 8.35 12.71 14.79
C TYR A 109 8.41 13.52 13.50
N THR A 110 9.54 13.49 12.77
CA THR A 110 9.82 14.36 11.62
C THR A 110 9.58 13.73 10.26
N TYR A 111 9.28 12.40 10.17
CA TYR A 111 9.07 11.74 8.87
C TYR A 111 7.99 12.38 7.98
N PRO A 112 6.95 13.10 8.49
CA PRO A 112 6.03 13.81 7.60
C PRO A 112 6.72 14.87 6.73
N VAL A 113 7.82 15.45 7.22
CA VAL A 113 8.63 16.40 6.46
C VAL A 113 9.46 15.68 5.39
N LEU A 114 10.00 14.50 5.69
CA LEU A 114 10.65 13.66 4.68
C LEU A 114 9.67 13.27 3.57
N MET A 115 8.44 12.89 3.94
CA MET A 115 7.40 12.60 2.95
C MET A 115 7.03 13.84 2.12
N ALA A 116 7.01 15.03 2.72
CA ALA A 116 6.86 16.28 1.97
C ALA A 116 8.01 16.48 0.98
N GLY A 117 9.24 16.16 1.36
CA GLY A 117 10.41 16.16 0.49
C GLY A 117 10.25 15.18 -0.67
N ASP A 118 9.80 13.96 -0.39
CA ASP A 118 9.56 12.93 -1.42
C ASP A 118 8.57 13.39 -2.50
N ILE A 119 7.60 14.20 -2.12
CA ILE A 119 6.55 14.70 -3.02
C ILE A 119 7.00 15.96 -3.78
N LEU A 120 7.53 16.94 -3.04
CA LEU A 120 7.84 18.27 -3.59
C LEU A 120 9.10 18.26 -4.48
N LEU A 121 10.03 17.34 -4.24
CA LEU A 121 11.23 17.17 -5.07
C LEU A 121 10.89 16.94 -6.55
N TYR A 122 9.80 16.22 -6.80
CA TYR A 122 9.33 15.86 -8.13
C TYR A 122 8.21 16.76 -8.67
N GLN A 123 7.85 17.83 -7.96
CA GLN A 123 6.76 18.73 -8.36
C GLN A 123 5.45 17.99 -8.65
N ALA A 124 5.14 16.98 -7.82
CA ALA A 124 4.01 16.10 -8.05
C ALA A 124 2.68 16.86 -8.05
N ASP A 125 1.84 16.63 -9.06
CA ASP A 125 0.49 17.17 -9.13
C ASP A 125 -0.49 16.33 -8.28
N LEU A 126 -0.32 15.00 -8.31
CA LEU A 126 -1.20 14.03 -7.62
C LEU A 126 -0.38 13.05 -6.80
N VAL A 127 -0.85 12.74 -5.61
CA VAL A 127 -0.23 11.75 -4.71
C VAL A 127 -1.26 10.68 -4.36
N PRO A 128 -1.12 9.45 -4.92
CA PRO A 128 -2.01 8.34 -4.59
C PRO A 128 -1.81 7.89 -3.14
N VAL A 129 -2.81 8.12 -2.30
CA VAL A 129 -2.74 7.81 -0.86
C VAL A 129 -4.04 7.19 -0.34
N GLY A 130 -3.93 6.42 0.74
CA GLY A 130 -5.09 6.04 1.55
C GLY A 130 -5.58 7.21 2.42
N ASN A 131 -6.80 7.11 2.94
CA ASN A 131 -7.38 8.13 3.83
C ASN A 131 -6.53 8.43 5.07
N ASP A 132 -5.80 7.43 5.58
CA ASP A 132 -4.89 7.56 6.72
C ASP A 132 -3.65 8.40 6.42
N GLN A 133 -3.33 8.63 5.14
CA GLN A 133 -2.20 9.44 4.69
C GLN A 133 -2.63 10.83 4.18
N LYS A 134 -3.93 11.13 4.15
CA LYS A 134 -4.44 12.42 3.68
C LYS A 134 -3.81 13.60 4.44
N GLN A 135 -3.71 13.48 5.77
CA GLN A 135 -3.10 14.50 6.62
C GLN A 135 -1.63 14.79 6.26
N HIS A 136 -0.90 13.79 5.76
CA HIS A 136 0.48 14.00 5.31
C HIS A 136 0.55 14.82 4.01
N VAL A 137 -0.40 14.65 3.11
CA VAL A 137 -0.48 15.49 1.90
C VAL A 137 -0.94 16.91 2.28
N GLU A 138 -1.83 17.06 3.25
CA GLU A 138 -2.26 18.37 3.76
C GLU A 138 -1.07 19.15 4.35
N ILE A 139 -0.27 18.55 5.25
CA ILE A 139 0.92 19.24 5.79
C ILE A 139 1.96 19.53 4.70
N THR A 140 2.11 18.66 3.69
CA THR A 140 2.97 18.93 2.53
C THR A 140 2.55 20.19 1.79
N ARG A 141 1.26 20.37 1.57
CA ARG A 141 0.68 21.58 0.95
C ARG A 141 0.92 22.84 1.78
N ASP A 142 0.74 22.74 3.11
CA ASP A 142 0.96 23.87 4.03
C ASP A 142 2.43 24.30 4.01
N ILE A 143 3.36 23.35 4.01
CA ILE A 143 4.80 23.62 3.93
C ILE A 143 5.13 24.26 2.56
N ALA A 144 4.63 23.72 1.46
CA ALA A 144 4.86 24.23 0.11
C ALA A 144 4.31 25.66 -0.06
N ALA A 145 3.09 25.91 0.41
CA ALA A 145 2.45 27.24 0.36
C ALA A 145 3.25 28.27 1.17
N ARG A 146 3.70 27.90 2.37
CA ARG A 146 4.54 28.77 3.21
C ARG A 146 5.88 29.07 2.56
N PHE A 147 6.53 28.07 1.98
CA PHE A 147 7.78 28.24 1.26
C PHE A 147 7.60 29.18 0.08
N ASN A 148 6.57 28.98 -0.74
CA ASN A 148 6.27 29.82 -1.88
C ASN A 148 5.99 31.27 -1.46
N ASN A 149 5.28 31.48 -0.36
CA ASN A 149 5.03 32.83 0.16
C ASN A 149 6.30 33.54 0.63
N ALA A 150 7.27 32.80 1.18
CA ALA A 150 8.51 33.39 1.70
C ALA A 150 9.58 33.62 0.61
N TYR A 151 9.65 32.72 -0.37
CA TYR A 151 10.77 32.65 -1.31
C TYR A 151 10.37 32.78 -2.80
N GLY A 152 9.06 32.93 -3.09
CA GLY A 152 8.51 32.94 -4.44
C GLY A 152 8.02 31.56 -4.88
N GLU A 153 7.23 31.52 -5.95
CA GLU A 153 6.65 30.28 -6.50
C GLU A 153 7.75 29.28 -6.87
N THR A 154 7.91 28.26 -6.03
CA THR A 154 8.91 27.21 -6.16
C THR A 154 8.29 25.83 -6.29
N PHE A 155 7.31 25.50 -5.44
CA PHE A 155 6.66 24.19 -5.38
C PHE A 155 5.24 24.23 -5.91
N LYS A 156 4.86 23.20 -6.68
CA LYS A 156 3.46 22.90 -6.93
C LYS A 156 2.79 22.42 -5.65
N LEU A 157 1.51 22.75 -5.48
CA LEU A 157 0.70 22.25 -4.37
C LEU A 157 0.08 20.91 -4.75
N PRO A 158 0.55 19.78 -4.20
CA PRO A 158 0.06 18.46 -4.61
C PRO A 158 -1.37 18.21 -4.13
N GLU A 159 -2.14 17.43 -4.89
CA GLU A 159 -3.47 16.99 -4.49
C GLU A 159 -3.46 15.51 -4.08
N PRO A 160 -4.16 15.12 -3.00
CA PRO A 160 -4.29 13.72 -2.65
C PRO A 160 -5.22 13.02 -3.65
N TYR A 161 -4.75 11.94 -4.25
CA TYR A 161 -5.57 11.06 -5.07
C TYR A 161 -5.98 9.83 -4.25
N ILE A 162 -7.25 9.76 -3.88
CA ILE A 162 -7.81 8.62 -3.14
C ILE A 162 -8.59 7.77 -4.15
N PRO A 163 -8.09 6.57 -4.51
CA PRO A 163 -8.76 5.70 -5.46
C PRO A 163 -10.17 5.35 -4.98
N LYS A 164 -11.17 5.53 -5.83
CA LYS A 164 -12.57 5.16 -5.55
C LYS A 164 -12.78 3.64 -5.58
N VAL A 165 -11.86 2.89 -6.19
CA VAL A 165 -11.97 1.45 -6.45
C VAL A 165 -11.02 0.69 -5.52
N GLY A 166 -11.59 -0.19 -4.75
CA GLY A 166 -10.91 -1.06 -3.81
C GLY A 166 -11.73 -1.18 -2.54
N GLY A 167 -12.70 -2.10 -2.51
CA GLY A 167 -13.50 -2.37 -1.32
C GLY A 167 -12.58 -2.59 -0.11
N ARG A 168 -12.99 -2.12 1.04
CA ARG A 168 -12.26 -2.34 2.30
C ARG A 168 -12.25 -3.84 2.59
N VAL A 169 -11.11 -4.49 2.36
CA VAL A 169 -10.92 -5.91 2.67
C VAL A 169 -10.71 -6.05 4.18
N MET A 170 -11.53 -6.90 4.80
CA MET A 170 -11.52 -7.13 6.24
C MET A 170 -10.69 -8.38 6.58
N SER A 171 -10.27 -8.49 7.84
CA SER A 171 -9.54 -9.65 8.36
C SER A 171 -10.35 -10.94 8.18
N LEU A 172 -9.68 -12.04 7.85
CA LEU A 172 -10.33 -13.33 7.69
C LEU A 172 -10.72 -13.98 9.02
N THR A 173 -10.10 -13.58 10.13
CA THR A 173 -10.33 -14.13 11.47
C THR A 173 -11.13 -13.18 12.37
N ASP A 174 -11.20 -11.89 12.03
CA ASP A 174 -11.96 -10.87 12.74
C ASP A 174 -12.49 -9.85 11.71
N PRO A 175 -13.62 -10.15 11.06
CA PRO A 175 -14.10 -9.34 9.93
C PRO A 175 -14.65 -7.96 10.31
N GLU A 176 -14.65 -7.59 11.60
CA GLU A 176 -14.89 -6.23 12.06
C GLU A 176 -13.64 -5.33 11.89
N LYS A 177 -12.47 -5.94 11.81
CA LYS A 177 -11.19 -5.23 11.62
C LYS A 177 -10.71 -5.25 10.18
N LYS A 178 -10.07 -4.16 9.75
CA LYS A 178 -9.40 -4.12 8.45
C LYS A 178 -8.29 -5.16 8.38
N MET A 179 -8.18 -5.88 7.25
CA MET A 179 -7.05 -6.78 6.98
C MET A 179 -5.72 -6.03 7.05
N SER A 180 -4.79 -6.52 7.87
CA SER A 180 -3.48 -5.92 8.06
C SER A 180 -2.37 -6.96 7.99
N LYS A 181 -1.32 -6.69 7.21
CA LYS A 181 -0.11 -7.54 7.16
C LYS A 181 0.72 -7.51 8.44
N SER A 182 0.47 -6.54 9.31
CA SER A 182 1.12 -6.40 10.62
C SER A 182 0.34 -7.05 11.76
N ASP A 183 -0.74 -7.78 11.46
CA ASP A 183 -1.46 -8.56 12.45
C ASP A 183 -0.57 -9.71 12.97
N THR A 184 -0.61 -9.96 14.26
CA THR A 184 0.12 -11.06 14.90
C THR A 184 -0.40 -12.44 14.50
N ASN A 185 -1.67 -12.53 14.08
CA ASN A 185 -2.26 -13.75 13.58
C ASN A 185 -2.05 -13.89 12.06
N PRO A 186 -1.15 -14.78 11.58
CA PRO A 186 -0.89 -14.93 10.15
C PRO A 186 -2.08 -15.44 9.33
N ASN A 187 -3.15 -15.96 9.98
CA ASN A 187 -4.37 -16.40 9.30
C ASN A 187 -5.36 -15.26 9.05
N SER A 188 -5.11 -14.07 9.61
CA SER A 188 -6.00 -12.91 9.47
C SER A 188 -5.92 -12.23 8.11
N TYR A 189 -4.84 -12.46 7.36
CA TYR A 189 -4.58 -11.82 6.07
C TYR A 189 -4.01 -12.80 5.03
N ILE A 190 -4.17 -12.44 3.77
CA ILE A 190 -3.48 -13.08 2.64
C ILE A 190 -2.29 -12.20 2.26
N SER A 191 -1.09 -12.78 2.29
CA SER A 191 0.09 -12.18 1.65
C SER A 191 0.04 -12.44 0.14
N ILE A 192 0.49 -11.47 -0.64
CA ILE A 192 0.63 -11.65 -2.10
C ILE A 192 1.66 -12.75 -2.44
N LEU A 193 2.54 -13.08 -1.49
CA LEU A 193 3.56 -14.12 -1.65
C LEU A 193 3.18 -15.44 -0.96
N ASP A 194 1.96 -15.58 -0.43
CA ASP A 194 1.49 -16.85 0.13
C ASP A 194 1.34 -17.89 -0.99
N GLU A 195 1.81 -19.11 -0.74
CA GLU A 195 1.61 -20.22 -1.66
C GLU A 195 0.14 -20.61 -1.79
N PRO A 196 -0.32 -21.13 -2.96
CA PRO A 196 -1.74 -21.46 -3.21
C PRO A 196 -2.39 -22.32 -2.12
N ALA A 197 -1.67 -23.33 -1.62
CA ALA A 197 -2.17 -24.19 -0.54
C ALA A 197 -2.41 -23.42 0.77
N VAL A 198 -1.57 -22.42 1.07
CA VAL A 198 -1.71 -21.57 2.26
C VAL A 198 -2.93 -20.66 2.09
N ILE A 199 -3.13 -20.08 0.91
CA ILE A 199 -4.28 -19.23 0.59
C ILE A 199 -5.57 -20.02 0.77
N THR A 200 -5.66 -21.20 0.16
CA THR A 200 -6.82 -22.09 0.28
C THR A 200 -7.11 -22.44 1.73
N LYS A 201 -6.08 -22.78 2.53
CA LYS A 201 -6.22 -23.10 3.95
C LYS A 201 -6.76 -21.91 4.75
N LYS A 202 -6.26 -20.69 4.50
CA LYS A 202 -6.69 -19.47 5.17
C LYS A 202 -8.16 -19.16 4.87
N PHE A 203 -8.60 -19.25 3.58
CA PHE A 203 -9.99 -19.03 3.23
C PHE A 203 -10.93 -20.10 3.80
N LYS A 204 -10.56 -21.38 3.81
CA LYS A 204 -11.34 -22.43 4.45
C LYS A 204 -11.60 -22.15 5.93
N ARG A 205 -10.65 -21.50 6.62
CA ARG A 205 -10.74 -21.13 8.05
C ARG A 205 -11.34 -19.75 8.29
N ALA A 206 -11.60 -18.97 7.25
CA ALA A 206 -12.17 -17.62 7.38
C ALA A 206 -13.49 -17.67 8.15
N VAL A 207 -13.68 -16.70 9.03
CA VAL A 207 -14.89 -16.61 9.88
C VAL A 207 -16.11 -16.31 9.02
N THR A 208 -17.16 -17.06 9.23
CA THR A 208 -18.52 -16.89 8.67
C THR A 208 -19.54 -17.04 9.81
N ASP A 209 -20.78 -16.67 9.55
CA ASP A 209 -21.90 -16.89 10.47
C ASP A 209 -22.44 -18.35 10.42
N SER A 210 -23.51 -18.62 11.14
CA SER A 210 -24.18 -19.94 11.22
C SER A 210 -25.50 -20.02 10.45
N GLU A 211 -25.85 -19.02 9.63
CA GLU A 211 -27.15 -18.98 8.94
C GLU A 211 -27.28 -19.98 7.80
N GLY A 212 -26.16 -20.49 7.28
CA GLY A 212 -26.15 -21.53 6.25
C GLY A 212 -26.53 -21.07 4.83
N ARG A 213 -26.80 -19.78 4.62
CA ARG A 213 -27.15 -19.19 3.32
C ARG A 213 -26.15 -18.12 2.89
N ILE A 214 -25.92 -17.98 1.60
CA ILE A 214 -25.05 -16.94 1.03
C ILE A 214 -25.91 -15.73 0.67
N ALA A 215 -25.67 -14.61 1.38
CA ALA A 215 -26.33 -13.33 1.13
C ALA A 215 -25.46 -12.18 1.63
N TYR A 216 -25.55 -11.03 0.97
CA TYR A 216 -24.86 -9.80 1.35
C TYR A 216 -25.82 -8.93 2.16
N GLU A 217 -25.69 -8.91 3.47
CA GLU A 217 -26.64 -8.28 4.38
C GLU A 217 -25.96 -7.62 5.57
N GLN A 218 -26.65 -6.66 6.17
CA GLN A 218 -26.18 -6.02 7.40
C GLN A 218 -26.07 -7.07 8.53
N GLY A 219 -25.02 -6.95 9.36
CA GLY A 219 -24.79 -7.88 10.48
C GLY A 219 -24.06 -9.17 10.09
N ARG A 220 -23.62 -9.32 8.85
CA ARG A 220 -22.92 -10.52 8.36
C ARG A 220 -21.51 -10.20 7.87
N PRO A 221 -20.61 -9.62 8.72
CA PRO A 221 -19.34 -9.07 8.27
C PRO A 221 -18.43 -10.10 7.61
N GLY A 222 -18.38 -11.34 8.11
CA GLY A 222 -17.57 -12.42 7.53
C GLY A 222 -18.02 -12.82 6.13
N MET A 223 -19.32 -13.01 5.95
CA MET A 223 -19.92 -13.34 4.66
C MET A 223 -19.72 -12.19 3.65
N ASN A 224 -20.04 -10.96 4.08
CA ASN A 224 -19.89 -9.76 3.24
C ASN A 224 -18.44 -9.57 2.82
N ASN A 225 -17.46 -9.86 3.69
CA ASN A 225 -16.05 -9.78 3.34
C ASN A 225 -15.66 -10.78 2.25
N LEU A 226 -16.09 -12.04 2.34
CA LEU A 226 -15.81 -13.06 1.32
C LEU A 226 -16.43 -12.69 -0.03
N LEU A 227 -17.69 -12.27 -0.04
CA LEU A 227 -18.38 -11.80 -1.26
C LEU A 227 -17.69 -10.57 -1.86
N SER A 228 -17.27 -9.62 -1.05
CA SER A 228 -16.54 -8.43 -1.50
C SER A 228 -15.16 -8.78 -2.09
N ILE A 229 -14.45 -9.75 -1.51
CA ILE A 229 -13.18 -10.22 -2.04
C ILE A 229 -13.40 -10.89 -3.40
N TYR A 230 -14.40 -11.77 -3.52
CA TYR A 230 -14.71 -12.47 -4.76
C TYR A 230 -15.11 -11.48 -5.88
N SER A 231 -16.01 -10.55 -5.56
CA SER A 231 -16.42 -9.45 -6.46
C SER A 231 -15.20 -8.65 -6.95
N ALA A 232 -14.30 -8.26 -6.04
CA ALA A 232 -13.11 -7.51 -6.38
C ALA A 232 -12.12 -8.30 -7.27
N MET A 233 -12.02 -9.62 -7.12
CA MET A 233 -11.13 -10.48 -7.92
C MET A 233 -11.71 -10.77 -9.29
N THR A 234 -13.04 -10.99 -9.38
CA THR A 234 -13.71 -11.42 -10.63
C THR A 234 -14.26 -10.25 -11.45
N GLY A 235 -14.33 -9.04 -10.88
CA GLY A 235 -14.97 -7.88 -11.50
C GLY A 235 -16.51 -7.93 -11.52
N LYS A 236 -17.13 -8.96 -10.92
CA LYS A 236 -18.59 -9.09 -10.81
C LYS A 236 -19.16 -8.14 -9.77
N THR A 237 -20.40 -7.71 -9.92
CA THR A 237 -21.09 -6.97 -8.87
C THR A 237 -21.43 -7.88 -7.69
N ILE A 238 -21.76 -7.29 -6.54
CA ILE A 238 -22.16 -8.07 -5.35
C ILE A 238 -23.41 -8.90 -5.65
N GLU A 239 -24.39 -8.34 -6.37
CA GLU A 239 -25.63 -9.02 -6.76
C GLU A 239 -25.34 -10.23 -7.65
N GLN A 240 -24.46 -10.07 -8.65
CA GLN A 240 -24.03 -11.16 -9.52
C GLN A 240 -23.30 -12.26 -8.73
N THR A 241 -22.46 -11.84 -7.75
CA THR A 241 -21.74 -12.77 -6.89
C THR A 241 -22.70 -13.58 -6.01
N VAL A 242 -23.69 -12.93 -5.39
CA VAL A 242 -24.70 -13.63 -4.57
C VAL A 242 -25.52 -14.61 -5.41
N ALA A 243 -25.97 -14.18 -6.59
CA ALA A 243 -26.75 -15.03 -7.51
C ALA A 243 -25.97 -16.28 -7.97
N GLU A 244 -24.65 -16.14 -8.21
CA GLU A 244 -23.78 -17.26 -8.61
C GLU A 244 -23.69 -18.36 -7.55
N PHE A 245 -23.78 -18.00 -6.26
CA PHE A 245 -23.69 -18.92 -5.14
C PHE A 245 -25.04 -19.22 -4.49
N GLU A 246 -26.15 -18.91 -5.14
CA GLU A 246 -27.48 -19.24 -4.65
C GLU A 246 -27.61 -20.76 -4.47
N GLY A 247 -28.09 -21.21 -3.29
CA GLY A 247 -28.21 -22.63 -2.95
C GLY A 247 -26.88 -23.34 -2.63
N CYS A 248 -25.73 -22.67 -2.74
CA CYS A 248 -24.43 -23.25 -2.40
C CYS A 248 -24.15 -23.17 -0.90
N GLY A 249 -23.32 -24.10 -0.41
CA GLY A 249 -22.77 -24.03 0.95
C GLY A 249 -21.55 -23.12 1.08
N TYR A 250 -21.22 -22.71 2.31
CA TYR A 250 -20.05 -21.85 2.60
C TYR A 250 -18.72 -22.43 2.14
N GLY A 251 -18.58 -23.75 2.12
CA GLY A 251 -17.38 -24.43 1.62
C GLY A 251 -17.11 -24.13 0.14
N THR A 252 -18.19 -24.15 -0.67
CA THR A 252 -18.12 -23.82 -2.10
C THR A 252 -17.68 -22.38 -2.32
N LEU A 253 -18.31 -21.41 -1.64
CA LEU A 253 -17.94 -20.02 -1.70
C LEU A 253 -16.46 -19.81 -1.28
N LYS A 254 -16.04 -20.36 -0.14
CA LYS A 254 -14.67 -20.23 0.37
C LYS A 254 -13.62 -20.78 -0.60
N THR A 255 -13.94 -21.88 -1.27
CA THR A 255 -13.07 -22.45 -2.30
C THR A 255 -13.01 -21.54 -3.53
N ALA A 256 -14.14 -21.08 -4.03
CA ALA A 256 -14.19 -20.16 -5.18
C ALA A 256 -13.46 -18.83 -4.91
N VAL A 257 -13.59 -18.28 -3.69
CA VAL A 257 -12.83 -17.07 -3.29
C VAL A 257 -11.33 -17.34 -3.28
N ALA A 258 -10.91 -18.50 -2.77
CA ALA A 258 -9.49 -18.88 -2.76
C ALA A 258 -8.96 -19.01 -4.19
N ASP A 259 -9.68 -19.69 -5.07
CA ASP A 259 -9.31 -19.92 -6.46
C ASP A 259 -9.24 -18.59 -7.24
N ALA A 260 -10.21 -17.70 -7.05
CA ALA A 260 -10.20 -16.37 -7.66
C ALA A 260 -9.01 -15.52 -7.20
N VAL A 261 -8.65 -15.57 -5.92
CA VAL A 261 -7.47 -14.87 -5.40
C VAL A 261 -6.18 -15.48 -5.92
N ILE A 262 -6.06 -16.80 -5.99
CA ILE A 262 -4.89 -17.50 -6.53
C ILE A 262 -4.70 -17.13 -8.01
N ALA A 263 -5.76 -17.22 -8.82
CA ALA A 263 -5.70 -16.88 -10.24
C ALA A 263 -5.24 -15.44 -10.50
N GLU A 264 -5.63 -14.50 -9.63
CA GLU A 264 -5.24 -13.10 -9.74
C GLU A 264 -3.77 -12.86 -9.36
N ILE A 265 -3.25 -13.54 -8.32
CA ILE A 265 -1.91 -13.24 -7.80
C ILE A 265 -0.80 -14.18 -8.33
N GLU A 266 -1.13 -15.36 -8.85
CA GLU A 266 -0.14 -16.32 -9.35
C GLU A 266 0.72 -15.76 -10.51
N PRO A 267 0.15 -15.02 -11.49
CA PRO A 267 0.96 -14.34 -12.52
C PRO A 267 1.92 -13.32 -11.91
N VAL A 268 1.48 -12.57 -10.90
CA VAL A 268 2.32 -11.60 -10.18
C VAL A 268 3.45 -12.31 -9.44
N GLN A 269 3.17 -13.43 -8.76
CA GLN A 269 4.19 -14.23 -8.06
C GLN A 269 5.22 -14.79 -9.02
N THR A 270 4.79 -15.28 -10.19
CA THR A 270 5.67 -15.83 -11.22
C THR A 270 6.63 -14.75 -11.72
N GLU A 271 6.10 -13.59 -12.07
CA GLU A 271 6.90 -12.46 -12.54
C GLU A 271 7.82 -11.91 -11.44
N TYR A 272 7.35 -11.82 -10.21
CA TYR A 272 8.16 -11.43 -9.06
C TYR A 272 9.38 -12.34 -8.87
N ARG A 273 9.19 -13.67 -8.95
CA ARG A 273 10.29 -14.64 -8.83
C ARG A 273 11.27 -14.49 -9.99
N ARG A 274 10.76 -14.26 -11.21
CA ARG A 274 11.61 -14.04 -12.40
C ARG A 274 12.49 -12.80 -12.24
N ILE A 275 11.91 -11.68 -11.78
CA ILE A 275 12.64 -10.41 -11.59
C ILE A 275 13.69 -10.56 -10.48
N LEU A 276 13.35 -11.19 -9.36
CA LEU A 276 14.30 -11.40 -8.26
C LEU A 276 15.45 -12.34 -8.59
N ALA A 277 15.27 -13.23 -9.56
CA ALA A 277 16.33 -14.13 -10.01
C ALA A 277 17.44 -13.37 -10.74
N ASP A 278 17.12 -12.23 -11.39
CA ASP A 278 18.08 -11.36 -12.06
C ASP A 278 18.37 -10.09 -11.23
N LYS A 279 19.19 -10.27 -10.19
CA LYS A 279 19.54 -9.17 -9.28
C LYS A 279 20.28 -8.04 -9.98
N ALA A 280 21.11 -8.34 -10.97
CA ALA A 280 21.89 -7.33 -11.67
C ALA A 280 20.99 -6.41 -12.50
N GLU A 281 19.99 -6.99 -13.17
CA GLU A 281 19.00 -6.20 -13.93
C GLU A 281 18.12 -5.38 -13.00
N LEU A 282 17.68 -5.93 -11.87
CA LEU A 282 16.88 -5.19 -10.89
C LEU A 282 17.66 -4.01 -10.29
N GLU A 283 18.94 -4.21 -9.95
CA GLU A 283 19.82 -3.11 -9.53
C GLU A 283 19.99 -2.05 -10.60
N ARG A 284 20.16 -2.46 -11.88
CA ARG A 284 20.25 -1.53 -12.99
C ARG A 284 18.99 -0.70 -13.11
N ILE A 285 17.82 -1.33 -13.12
CA ILE A 285 16.52 -0.65 -13.20
C ILE A 285 16.36 0.39 -12.08
N THR A 286 16.66 0.00 -10.84
CA THR A 286 16.48 0.90 -9.70
C THR A 286 17.49 2.06 -9.68
N LYS A 287 18.70 1.86 -10.22
CA LYS A 287 19.71 2.92 -10.37
C LYS A 287 19.42 3.85 -11.54
N ASP A 288 18.97 3.29 -12.66
CA ASP A 288 18.56 4.10 -13.82
C ASP A 288 17.34 4.97 -13.49
N GLY A 289 16.49 4.52 -12.58
CA GLY A 289 15.33 5.28 -12.08
C GLY A 289 15.68 6.35 -11.06
N ALA A 290 16.86 6.28 -10.44
CA ALA A 290 17.32 7.21 -9.41
C ALA A 290 18.11 8.39 -10.03
#